data_c6d35f7e111d0d2394c4598ece72a95f
#
_entry.id   c6d35f7e111d0d2394c4598ece72a95f
#
_cell.length_a   1.000
_cell.length_b   1.000
_cell.length_c   1.000
_cell.angle_alpha   90.00
_cell.angle_beta   90.00
_cell.angle_gamma   90.00
#
_symmetry.space_group_name_H-M   'P 1'
#
loop_
_entity.id
_entity.type
_entity.pdbx_description
1 polymer ?
#
loop_
_entity_poly.entity_id
_entity_poly.type
_entity_poly.pdbx_seq_one_letter_code
_entity_poly.pdbx_strand_id
1 'polypeptide(L)'
;LSRDCEIVNKSNADWFHLDVMDGLFVPNISFGMPIVSSIRKMTKKPLDVHLMIIEPERYIDKFIEIGSNILTVHIEATSEMDKILDKIKDSSIKSGIAINPVTPINKLEDYINKVDLVCLMGVHAGFGGQKFIEKTFDRLIELKSLINSKNSSAVIEIDGGVNNTNSKKLVSLGADILVAGSYIFKSSDINNAIDSLKKWIKVLFCKSRYEISSNF
;
A
#
# COMPACT_ATOMS: atom_id res chain seq x y z
N LEU A 1 -5.37 -17.70 8.60
CA LEU A 1 -4.90 -17.20 7.28
C LEU A 1 -5.83 -17.68 6.15
N SER A 2 -5.98 -19.00 5.87
CA SER A 2 -6.80 -19.51 4.75
C SER A 2 -8.25 -19.02 4.82
N ARG A 3 -8.89 -19.10 5.99
CA ARG A 3 -10.25 -18.61 6.21
C ARG A 3 -10.37 -17.11 5.90
N ASP A 4 -9.40 -16.32 6.34
CA ASP A 4 -9.43 -14.86 6.14
C ASP A 4 -9.22 -14.52 4.67
N CYS A 5 -8.31 -15.23 3.97
CA CYS A 5 -8.14 -15.10 2.52
C CYS A 5 -9.43 -15.45 1.75
N GLU A 6 -10.16 -16.50 2.14
CA GLU A 6 -11.45 -16.84 1.50
C GLU A 6 -12.50 -15.74 1.70
N ILE A 7 -12.57 -15.15 2.90
CA ILE A 7 -13.51 -14.06 3.18
C ILE A 7 -13.18 -12.85 2.31
N VAL A 8 -11.90 -12.44 2.26
CA VAL A 8 -11.47 -11.30 1.43
C VAL A 8 -11.67 -11.59 -0.06
N ASN A 9 -11.43 -12.82 -0.53
CA ASN A 9 -11.70 -13.20 -1.93
C ASN A 9 -13.17 -13.02 -2.32
N LYS A 10 -14.10 -13.32 -1.42
CA LYS A 10 -15.54 -13.22 -1.65
C LYS A 10 -16.10 -11.80 -1.40
N SER A 11 -15.30 -10.92 -0.82
CA SER A 11 -15.69 -9.56 -0.49
C SER A 11 -15.45 -8.58 -1.64
N ASN A 12 -15.91 -7.33 -1.46
CA ASN A 12 -15.66 -6.21 -2.36
C ASN A 12 -14.28 -5.56 -2.19
N ALA A 13 -13.36 -6.12 -1.38
CA ALA A 13 -11.98 -5.65 -1.34
C ALA A 13 -11.33 -5.85 -2.71
N ASP A 14 -10.53 -4.87 -3.17
CA ASP A 14 -9.92 -4.93 -4.49
C ASP A 14 -8.64 -5.75 -4.49
N TRP A 15 -7.77 -5.55 -3.49
CA TRP A 15 -6.43 -6.13 -3.38
C TRP A 15 -6.21 -6.76 -2.01
N PHE A 16 -5.15 -7.58 -1.94
CA PHE A 16 -4.52 -7.98 -0.68
C PHE A 16 -3.30 -7.10 -0.45
N HIS A 17 -3.25 -6.41 0.68
CA HIS A 17 -2.05 -5.72 1.16
C HIS A 17 -1.30 -6.65 2.13
N LEU A 18 0.00 -6.84 1.90
CA LEU A 18 0.80 -7.85 2.60
C LEU A 18 2.05 -7.20 3.22
N ASP A 19 1.99 -6.98 4.54
CA ASP A 19 3.07 -6.39 5.33
C ASP A 19 4.16 -7.41 5.65
N VAL A 20 5.31 -7.32 4.99
CA VAL A 20 6.50 -8.15 5.23
C VAL A 20 7.45 -7.40 6.14
N MET A 21 7.74 -7.96 7.32
CA MET A 21 8.55 -7.34 8.37
C MET A 21 9.66 -8.28 8.81
N ASP A 22 10.89 -7.75 9.01
CA ASP A 22 12.10 -8.51 9.30
C ASP A 22 12.61 -8.43 10.75
N GLY A 23 11.98 -7.57 11.58
CA GLY A 23 12.42 -7.32 12.95
C GLY A 23 13.67 -6.42 13.06
N LEU A 24 14.15 -5.87 11.95
CA LEU A 24 15.32 -4.99 11.88
C LEU A 24 14.92 -3.58 11.44
N PHE A 25 14.23 -3.45 10.32
CA PHE A 25 13.67 -2.15 9.87
C PHE A 25 12.56 -1.69 10.82
N VAL A 26 11.74 -2.62 11.28
CA VAL A 26 10.67 -2.39 12.27
C VAL A 26 10.81 -3.39 13.42
N PRO A 27 10.40 -3.04 14.67
CA PRO A 27 10.54 -3.91 15.83
C PRO A 27 9.47 -5.02 15.89
N ASN A 28 9.16 -5.63 14.75
CA ASN A 28 8.20 -6.71 14.61
C ASN A 28 8.60 -7.64 13.46
N ILE A 29 8.26 -8.92 13.57
CA ILE A 29 8.43 -9.93 12.53
C ILE A 29 7.04 -10.40 12.12
N SER A 30 6.72 -10.35 10.82
CA SER A 30 5.44 -10.84 10.32
C SER A 30 5.60 -12.18 9.61
N PHE A 31 5.71 -12.17 8.32
CA PHE A 31 5.88 -13.35 7.47
C PHE A 31 6.73 -13.01 6.25
N GLY A 32 7.25 -14.03 5.59
CA GLY A 32 8.10 -13.87 4.42
C GLY A 32 7.53 -14.57 3.18
N MET A 33 8.42 -14.77 2.21
CA MET A 33 8.15 -15.33 0.89
C MET A 33 7.29 -16.60 0.88
N PRO A 34 7.46 -17.61 1.77
CA PRO A 34 6.64 -18.81 1.76
C PRO A 34 5.15 -18.54 2.00
N ILE A 35 4.84 -17.59 2.89
CA ILE A 35 3.45 -17.20 3.18
C ILE A 35 2.87 -16.39 2.02
N VAL A 36 3.63 -15.43 1.46
CA VAL A 36 3.19 -14.65 0.28
C VAL A 36 2.90 -15.58 -0.89
N SER A 37 3.78 -16.56 -1.15
CA SER A 37 3.57 -17.60 -2.18
C SER A 37 2.31 -18.43 -1.93
N SER A 38 2.03 -18.76 -0.65
CA SER A 38 0.81 -19.50 -0.29
C SER A 38 -0.44 -18.66 -0.54
N ILE A 39 -0.43 -17.37 -0.18
CA ILE A 39 -1.52 -16.43 -0.45
C ILE A 39 -1.73 -16.31 -1.97
N ARG A 40 -0.66 -16.17 -2.77
CA ARG A 40 -0.77 -16.09 -4.24
C ARG A 40 -1.53 -17.27 -4.83
N LYS A 41 -1.32 -18.49 -4.31
CA LYS A 41 -2.04 -19.69 -4.77
C LYS A 41 -3.53 -19.69 -4.38
N MET A 42 -3.91 -18.93 -3.36
CA MET A 42 -5.27 -18.89 -2.82
C MET A 42 -6.14 -17.78 -3.44
N THR A 43 -5.54 -16.80 -4.11
CA THR A 43 -6.28 -15.66 -4.66
C THR A 43 -5.87 -15.32 -6.09
N LYS A 44 -6.80 -14.74 -6.85
CA LYS A 44 -6.52 -14.07 -8.14
C LYS A 44 -6.53 -12.55 -8.01
N LYS A 45 -6.92 -12.02 -6.86
CA LYS A 45 -6.86 -10.57 -6.61
C LYS A 45 -5.41 -10.10 -6.61
N PRO A 46 -5.14 -8.85 -6.99
CA PRO A 46 -3.79 -8.28 -6.90
C PRO A 46 -3.19 -8.42 -5.52
N LEU A 47 -1.88 -8.72 -5.48
CA LEU A 47 -1.06 -8.68 -4.27
C LEU A 47 -0.24 -7.39 -4.28
N ASP A 48 -0.50 -6.54 -3.34
CA ASP A 48 0.28 -5.37 -2.99
C ASP A 48 1.19 -5.76 -1.82
N VAL A 49 2.49 -5.91 -2.10
CA VAL A 49 3.46 -6.40 -1.13
C VAL A 49 4.26 -5.22 -0.61
N HIS A 50 4.10 -4.94 0.68
CA HIS A 50 4.76 -3.84 1.38
C HIS A 50 5.94 -4.37 2.20
N LEU A 51 7.16 -3.99 1.79
CA LEU A 51 8.40 -4.44 2.40
C LEU A 51 8.88 -3.48 3.49
N MET A 52 8.66 -3.84 4.73
CA MET A 52 9.22 -3.19 5.92
C MET A 52 10.47 -3.96 6.38
N ILE A 53 11.48 -4.01 5.52
CA ILE A 53 12.72 -4.77 5.72
C ILE A 53 13.94 -3.91 5.36
N ILE A 54 15.09 -4.18 5.97
CA ILE A 54 16.36 -3.56 5.57
C ILE A 54 16.87 -4.19 4.28
N GLU A 55 17.65 -3.44 3.49
CA GLU A 55 18.27 -3.91 2.24
C GLU A 55 17.27 -4.64 1.32
N PRO A 56 16.09 -4.04 1.02
CA PRO A 56 15.03 -4.70 0.24
C PRO A 56 15.50 -5.12 -1.16
N GLU A 57 16.52 -4.47 -1.73
CA GLU A 57 17.13 -4.78 -3.03
C GLU A 57 17.57 -6.25 -3.17
N ARG A 58 17.85 -6.92 -2.05
CA ARG A 58 18.24 -8.35 -1.99
C ARG A 58 17.09 -9.30 -2.29
N TYR A 59 15.85 -8.83 -2.17
CA TYR A 59 14.66 -9.67 -2.19
C TYR A 59 13.68 -9.33 -3.32
N ILE A 60 13.89 -8.24 -4.05
CA ILE A 60 12.99 -7.76 -5.12
C ILE A 60 12.65 -8.87 -6.10
N ASP A 61 13.66 -9.56 -6.66
CA ASP A 61 13.44 -10.64 -7.65
C ASP A 61 12.54 -11.74 -7.09
N LYS A 62 12.75 -12.10 -5.82
CA LYS A 62 11.97 -13.18 -5.19
C LYS A 62 10.50 -12.82 -5.05
N PHE A 63 10.19 -11.58 -4.69
CA PHE A 63 8.80 -11.13 -4.58
C PHE A 63 8.16 -10.96 -5.97
N ILE A 64 8.92 -10.57 -6.99
CA ILE A 64 8.46 -10.58 -8.39
C ILE A 64 8.12 -12.01 -8.84
N GLU A 65 9.04 -12.97 -8.64
CA GLU A 65 8.86 -14.39 -8.99
C GLU A 65 7.64 -15.04 -8.32
N ILE A 66 7.32 -14.62 -7.08
CA ILE A 66 6.13 -15.10 -6.34
C ILE A 66 4.83 -14.62 -6.99
N GLY A 67 4.87 -13.54 -7.77
CA GLY A 67 3.70 -12.97 -8.44
C GLY A 67 3.05 -11.82 -7.68
N SER A 68 3.87 -10.96 -7.06
CA SER A 68 3.43 -9.65 -6.60
C SER A 68 2.93 -8.82 -7.78
N ASN A 69 1.87 -8.06 -7.60
CA ASN A 69 1.37 -7.13 -8.62
C ASN A 69 1.87 -5.71 -8.37
N ILE A 70 2.06 -5.38 -7.11
CA ILE A 70 2.65 -4.13 -6.65
C ILE A 70 3.73 -4.51 -5.63
N LEU A 71 4.86 -3.82 -5.67
CA LEU A 71 5.94 -4.00 -4.71
C LEU A 71 6.37 -2.64 -4.17
N THR A 72 6.10 -2.43 -2.88
CA THR A 72 6.31 -1.17 -2.19
C THR A 72 7.46 -1.30 -1.20
N VAL A 73 8.44 -0.40 -1.26
CA VAL A 73 9.59 -0.35 -0.36
C VAL A 73 9.66 0.99 0.36
N HIS A 74 10.14 0.99 1.59
CA HIS A 74 10.33 2.23 2.34
C HIS A 74 11.53 3.02 1.81
N ILE A 75 11.33 4.35 1.64
CA ILE A 75 12.41 5.26 1.23
C ILE A 75 13.56 5.27 2.26
N GLU A 76 13.23 4.97 3.51
CA GLU A 76 14.20 4.92 4.61
C GLU A 76 14.98 3.61 4.70
N ALA A 77 14.56 2.56 3.97
CA ALA A 77 15.10 1.22 4.10
C ALA A 77 16.33 0.94 3.22
N THR A 78 16.64 1.83 2.27
CA THR A 78 17.70 1.62 1.28
C THR A 78 18.32 2.93 0.80
N SER A 79 19.58 2.86 0.37
CA SER A 79 20.24 3.91 -0.42
C SER A 79 20.22 3.61 -1.93
N GLU A 80 19.67 2.46 -2.34
CA GLU A 80 19.69 1.94 -3.71
C GLU A 80 18.32 2.06 -4.40
N MET A 81 17.51 3.07 -4.02
CA MET A 81 16.12 3.21 -4.48
C MET A 81 16.00 3.21 -6.00
N ASP A 82 16.87 3.92 -6.72
CA ASP A 82 16.83 3.96 -8.18
C ASP A 82 16.99 2.56 -8.79
N LYS A 83 17.92 1.77 -8.31
CA LYS A 83 18.13 0.38 -8.78
C LYS A 83 16.92 -0.50 -8.52
N ILE A 84 16.25 -0.31 -7.36
CA ILE A 84 15.04 -1.05 -7.03
C ILE A 84 13.92 -0.69 -8.00
N LEU A 85 13.69 0.59 -8.23
CA LEU A 85 12.62 1.07 -9.12
C LEU A 85 12.83 0.62 -10.56
N ASP A 86 14.07 0.70 -11.07
CA ASP A 86 14.43 0.23 -12.41
C ASP A 86 14.14 -1.27 -12.53
N LYS A 87 14.56 -2.08 -11.55
CA LYS A 87 14.33 -3.53 -11.52
C LYS A 87 12.84 -3.89 -11.50
N ILE A 88 12.03 -3.20 -10.69
CA ILE A 88 10.58 -3.42 -10.64
C ILE A 88 9.94 -3.03 -11.98
N LYS A 89 10.34 -1.91 -12.55
CA LYS A 89 9.84 -1.43 -13.85
C LYS A 89 10.11 -2.44 -14.98
N ASP A 90 11.30 -3.04 -15.01
CA ASP A 90 11.69 -4.03 -16.02
C ASP A 90 10.86 -5.33 -15.89
N SER A 91 10.26 -5.59 -14.75
CA SER A 91 9.45 -6.80 -14.48
C SER A 91 7.96 -6.66 -14.81
N SER A 92 7.52 -5.51 -15.29
CA SER A 92 6.12 -5.23 -15.66
C SER A 92 5.11 -5.28 -14.48
N ILE A 93 5.57 -5.20 -13.23
CA ILE A 93 4.73 -4.97 -12.06
C ILE A 93 4.77 -3.50 -11.62
N LYS A 94 3.85 -3.11 -10.74
CA LYS A 94 3.77 -1.74 -10.24
C LYS A 94 4.80 -1.49 -9.14
N SER A 95 5.43 -0.31 -9.17
CA SER A 95 6.38 0.13 -8.16
C SER A 95 5.74 1.08 -7.15
N GLY A 96 6.03 0.88 -5.86
CA GLY A 96 5.59 1.75 -4.78
C GLY A 96 6.76 2.22 -3.90
N ILE A 97 6.65 3.44 -3.37
CA ILE A 97 7.49 3.93 -2.28
C ILE A 97 6.63 4.21 -1.07
N ALA A 98 6.99 3.63 0.07
CA ALA A 98 6.41 3.95 1.37
C ALA A 98 7.23 5.02 2.10
N ILE A 99 6.55 5.85 2.89
CA ILE A 99 7.20 6.89 3.68
C ILE A 99 6.60 6.98 5.09
N ASN A 100 7.46 6.91 6.10
CA ASN A 100 7.07 6.98 7.52
C ASN A 100 6.59 8.38 7.94
N PRO A 101 5.79 8.49 9.03
CA PRO A 101 5.20 9.76 9.47
C PRO A 101 6.21 10.88 9.78
N VAL A 102 7.43 10.52 10.17
CA VAL A 102 8.49 11.47 10.54
C VAL A 102 9.35 11.92 9.38
N THR A 103 9.32 11.21 8.26
CA THR A 103 10.14 11.51 7.08
C THR A 103 9.49 12.61 6.24
N PRO A 104 10.19 13.69 5.91
CA PRO A 104 9.63 14.79 5.13
C PRO A 104 9.21 14.36 3.70
N ILE A 105 8.07 14.88 3.23
CA ILE A 105 7.50 14.56 1.89
C ILE A 105 8.44 14.93 0.75
N ASN A 106 9.25 15.99 0.90
CA ASN A 106 10.21 16.41 -0.14
C ASN A 106 11.28 15.35 -0.47
N LYS A 107 11.49 14.34 0.39
CA LYS A 107 12.35 13.19 0.06
C LYS A 107 11.86 12.38 -1.14
N LEU A 108 10.59 12.54 -1.52
CA LEU A 108 10.00 11.88 -2.68
C LEU A 108 10.21 12.63 -4.00
N GLU A 109 10.74 13.87 -3.99
CA GLU A 109 10.82 14.73 -5.18
C GLU A 109 11.53 14.08 -6.37
N ASP A 110 12.60 13.34 -6.12
CA ASP A 110 13.40 12.68 -7.15
C ASP A 110 12.79 11.39 -7.70
N TYR A 111 11.79 10.84 -6.96
CA TYR A 111 11.19 9.54 -7.25
C TYR A 111 9.74 9.62 -7.72
N ILE A 112 9.05 10.74 -7.47
CA ILE A 112 7.59 10.85 -7.67
C ILE A 112 7.14 10.58 -9.12
N ASN A 113 8.00 10.81 -10.11
CA ASN A 113 7.75 10.52 -11.53
C ASN A 113 8.25 9.12 -11.95
N LYS A 114 8.88 8.38 -11.05
CA LYS A 114 9.45 7.05 -11.33
C LYS A 114 8.59 5.92 -10.75
N VAL A 115 7.61 6.26 -9.91
CA VAL A 115 6.78 5.30 -9.19
C VAL A 115 5.32 5.34 -9.63
N ASP A 116 4.64 4.20 -9.50
CA ASP A 116 3.19 4.11 -9.75
C ASP A 116 2.38 4.47 -8.49
N LEU A 117 2.95 4.28 -7.29
CA LEU A 117 2.25 4.40 -6.02
C LEU A 117 3.14 5.01 -4.94
N VAL A 118 2.55 5.87 -4.10
CA VAL A 118 3.16 6.31 -2.83
C VAL A 118 2.29 5.85 -1.67
N CYS A 119 2.84 4.98 -0.82
CA CYS A 119 2.22 4.56 0.43
C CYS A 119 2.58 5.54 1.55
N LEU A 120 1.65 6.42 1.88
CA LEU A 120 1.78 7.37 2.97
C LEU A 120 1.32 6.71 4.28
N MET A 121 2.27 6.51 5.20
CA MET A 121 1.96 5.85 6.47
C MET A 121 1.09 6.74 7.37
N GLY A 122 -0.05 6.21 7.77
CA GLY A 122 -0.98 6.81 8.75
C GLY A 122 -0.61 6.52 10.21
N VAL A 123 0.35 5.62 10.41
CA VAL A 123 0.95 5.21 11.68
C VAL A 123 2.43 4.95 11.46
N HIS A 124 3.22 4.77 12.54
CA HIS A 124 4.58 4.26 12.38
C HIS A 124 4.55 2.81 11.89
N ALA A 125 5.40 2.49 10.90
CA ALA A 125 5.54 1.12 10.40
C ALA A 125 5.88 0.14 11.52
N GLY A 126 5.39 -1.12 11.43
CA GLY A 126 5.78 -2.23 12.30
C GLY A 126 4.66 -2.91 13.08
N PHE A 127 3.59 -2.23 13.50
CA PHE A 127 2.51 -2.86 14.26
C PHE A 127 1.13 -2.49 13.71
N GLY A 128 0.28 -3.49 13.61
CA GLY A 128 -1.15 -3.28 13.32
C GLY A 128 -1.92 -2.73 14.53
N GLY A 129 -3.08 -2.12 14.28
CA GLY A 129 -4.01 -1.67 15.34
C GLY A 129 -3.61 -0.40 16.07
N GLN A 130 -2.63 0.34 15.58
CA GLN A 130 -2.24 1.64 16.11
C GLN A 130 -3.32 2.70 15.82
N LYS A 131 -3.34 3.75 16.64
CA LYS A 131 -4.21 4.92 16.43
C LYS A 131 -3.65 5.76 15.27
N PHE A 132 -4.54 6.17 14.37
CA PHE A 132 -4.22 7.05 13.24
C PHE A 132 -3.59 8.37 13.71
N ILE A 133 -2.53 8.79 13.04
CA ILE A 133 -1.81 10.05 13.30
C ILE A 133 -2.48 11.17 12.51
N GLU A 134 -3.16 12.08 13.20
CA GLU A 134 -3.94 13.16 12.58
C GLU A 134 -3.13 14.04 11.61
N LYS A 135 -1.82 14.24 11.87
CA LYS A 135 -0.91 14.97 10.97
C LYS A 135 -0.81 14.36 9.58
N THR A 136 -1.21 13.10 9.40
CA THR A 136 -1.27 12.44 8.08
C THR A 136 -2.19 13.18 7.12
N PHE A 137 -3.24 13.86 7.58
CA PHE A 137 -4.08 14.68 6.71
C PHE A 137 -3.30 15.83 6.05
N ASP A 138 -2.48 16.55 6.82
CA ASP A 138 -1.66 17.66 6.30
C ASP A 138 -0.59 17.13 5.33
N ARG A 139 0.03 15.99 5.68
CA ARG A 139 1.01 15.31 4.82
C ARG A 139 0.40 14.81 3.52
N LEU A 140 -0.86 14.35 3.55
CA LEU A 140 -1.58 13.94 2.34
C LEU A 140 -1.80 15.14 1.39
N ILE A 141 -2.17 16.30 1.93
CA ILE A 141 -2.30 17.54 1.15
C ILE A 141 -0.95 17.93 0.54
N GLU A 142 0.14 17.87 1.31
CA GLU A 142 1.50 18.15 0.86
C GLU A 142 1.92 17.18 -0.27
N LEU A 143 1.71 15.88 -0.09
CA LEU A 143 2.00 14.87 -1.11
C LEU A 143 1.18 15.07 -2.38
N LYS A 144 -0.12 15.36 -2.25
CA LYS A 144 -0.98 15.65 -3.42
C LYS A 144 -0.51 16.90 -4.17
N SER A 145 -0.05 17.92 -3.45
CA SER A 145 0.54 19.13 -4.05
C SER A 145 1.84 18.79 -4.80
N LEU A 146 2.71 17.96 -4.22
CA LEU A 146 3.94 17.51 -4.87
C LEU A 146 3.64 16.75 -6.18
N ILE A 147 2.74 15.77 -6.14
CA ILE A 147 2.30 14.98 -7.31
C ILE A 147 1.80 15.92 -8.42
N ASN A 148 0.94 16.87 -8.07
CA ASN A 148 0.38 17.84 -9.04
C ASN A 148 1.46 18.75 -9.62
N SER A 149 2.37 19.29 -8.80
CA SER A 149 3.44 20.20 -9.24
C SER A 149 4.45 19.53 -10.18
N LYS A 150 4.67 18.22 -10.00
CA LYS A 150 5.57 17.42 -10.85
C LYS A 150 4.85 16.76 -12.04
N ASN A 151 3.54 16.98 -12.22
CA ASN A 151 2.69 16.31 -13.21
C ASN A 151 2.81 14.76 -13.15
N SER A 152 2.98 14.22 -11.95
CA SER A 152 3.11 12.78 -11.74
C SER A 152 1.75 12.07 -11.85
N SER A 153 1.77 10.82 -12.33
CA SER A 153 0.62 9.92 -12.35
C SER A 153 0.55 8.99 -11.13
N ALA A 154 1.47 9.14 -10.17
CA ALA A 154 1.49 8.30 -8.99
C ALA A 154 0.19 8.42 -8.19
N VAL A 155 -0.36 7.27 -7.78
CA VAL A 155 -1.53 7.20 -6.89
C VAL A 155 -1.09 7.23 -5.43
N ILE A 156 -1.97 7.72 -4.55
CA ILE A 156 -1.70 7.81 -3.11
C ILE A 156 -2.44 6.70 -2.38
N GLU A 157 -1.70 5.85 -1.70
CA GLU A 157 -2.19 4.87 -0.76
C GLU A 157 -2.00 5.36 0.67
N ILE A 158 -2.98 5.12 1.53
CA ILE A 158 -2.89 5.39 2.97
C ILE A 158 -2.90 4.06 3.71
N ASP A 159 -1.81 3.78 4.42
CA ASP A 159 -1.70 2.60 5.28
C ASP A 159 -1.51 2.98 6.74
N GLY A 160 -2.33 2.35 7.59
CA GLY A 160 -2.28 2.48 9.04
C GLY A 160 -3.40 3.32 9.66
N GLY A 161 -4.16 2.71 10.58
CA GLY A 161 -5.20 3.36 11.37
C GLY A 161 -6.44 3.79 10.60
N VAL A 162 -6.59 3.36 9.34
CA VAL A 162 -7.76 3.67 8.50
C VAL A 162 -9.00 2.96 9.01
N ASN A 163 -10.12 3.70 9.06
CA ASN A 163 -11.42 3.23 9.51
C ASN A 163 -12.55 4.10 8.94
N ASN A 164 -13.80 3.81 9.30
CA ASN A 164 -14.97 4.52 8.79
C ASN A 164 -15.07 5.99 9.24
N THR A 165 -14.34 6.41 10.27
CA THR A 165 -14.39 7.79 10.78
C THR A 165 -13.46 8.73 10.02
N ASN A 166 -12.35 8.21 9.46
CA ASN A 166 -11.34 9.00 8.75
C ASN A 166 -11.32 8.78 7.23
N SER A 167 -11.83 7.64 6.73
CA SER A 167 -11.79 7.25 5.31
C SER A 167 -12.37 8.32 4.37
N LYS A 168 -13.56 8.87 4.71
CA LYS A 168 -14.19 9.92 3.90
C LYS A 168 -13.29 11.15 3.73
N LYS A 169 -12.66 11.60 4.83
CA LYS A 169 -11.76 12.76 4.82
C LYS A 169 -10.49 12.45 4.03
N LEU A 170 -9.88 11.27 4.22
CA LEU A 170 -8.71 10.83 3.45
C LEU A 170 -8.96 10.90 1.95
N VAL A 171 -10.07 10.31 1.51
CA VAL A 171 -10.44 10.29 0.09
C VAL A 171 -10.72 11.71 -0.44
N SER A 172 -11.42 12.55 0.33
CA SER A 172 -11.68 13.95 -0.07
C SER A 172 -10.41 14.81 -0.19
N LEU A 173 -9.33 14.44 0.51
CA LEU A 173 -8.04 15.09 0.44
C LEU A 173 -7.11 14.52 -0.64
N GLY A 174 -7.54 13.46 -1.34
CA GLY A 174 -6.84 12.93 -2.50
C GLY A 174 -6.19 11.57 -2.32
N ALA A 175 -6.55 10.79 -1.29
CA ALA A 175 -6.18 9.38 -1.21
C ALA A 175 -6.93 8.59 -2.28
N ASP A 176 -6.20 7.78 -3.04
CA ASP A 176 -6.74 6.92 -4.11
C ASP A 176 -7.00 5.50 -3.59
N ILE A 177 -6.22 5.04 -2.61
CA ILE A 177 -6.25 3.68 -2.06
C ILE A 177 -6.24 3.76 -0.52
N LEU A 178 -7.04 2.92 0.13
CA LEU A 178 -7.10 2.80 1.58
C LEU A 178 -6.76 1.38 2.01
N VAL A 179 -5.75 1.23 2.87
CA VAL A 179 -5.39 -0.03 3.52
C VAL A 179 -5.99 -0.07 4.92
N ALA A 180 -6.76 -1.10 5.22
CA ALA A 180 -7.39 -1.28 6.51
C ALA A 180 -7.30 -2.75 6.95
N GLY A 181 -6.40 -3.04 7.90
CA GLY A 181 -6.26 -4.37 8.49
C GLY A 181 -7.13 -4.55 9.72
N SER A 182 -6.72 -3.97 10.85
CA SER A 182 -7.36 -4.17 12.14
C SER A 182 -8.84 -3.74 12.19
N TYR A 183 -9.22 -2.70 11.47
CA TYR A 183 -10.63 -2.27 11.38
C TYR A 183 -11.50 -3.35 10.73
N ILE A 184 -11.00 -4.00 9.69
CA ILE A 184 -11.71 -5.06 8.95
C ILE A 184 -11.72 -6.36 9.75
N PHE A 185 -10.55 -6.87 10.16
CA PHE A 185 -10.44 -8.21 10.76
C PHE A 185 -10.90 -8.29 12.22
N LYS A 186 -11.03 -7.16 12.94
CA LYS A 186 -11.66 -7.12 14.28
C LYS A 186 -13.17 -6.90 14.24
N SER A 187 -13.72 -6.62 13.05
CA SER A 187 -15.18 -6.46 12.90
C SER A 187 -15.90 -7.81 13.04
N SER A 188 -17.07 -7.77 13.66
CA SER A 188 -18.01 -8.90 13.66
C SER A 188 -18.58 -9.19 12.27
N ASP A 189 -18.60 -8.19 11.38
CA ASP A 189 -19.02 -8.30 9.99
C ASP A 189 -17.95 -7.66 9.08
N ILE A 190 -17.05 -8.52 8.55
CA ILE A 190 -15.94 -8.14 7.69
C ILE A 190 -16.43 -7.49 6.38
N ASN A 191 -17.51 -8.03 5.79
CA ASN A 191 -18.03 -7.51 4.52
C ASN A 191 -18.59 -6.10 4.70
N ASN A 192 -19.37 -5.88 5.75
CA ASN A 192 -19.89 -4.54 6.05
C ASN A 192 -18.76 -3.54 6.37
N ALA A 193 -17.72 -3.98 7.08
CA ALA A 193 -16.54 -3.13 7.33
C ALA A 193 -15.86 -2.72 6.02
N ILE A 194 -15.63 -3.65 5.08
CA ILE A 194 -15.07 -3.38 3.75
C ILE A 194 -15.98 -2.42 2.97
N ASP A 195 -17.28 -2.70 2.89
CA ASP A 195 -18.23 -1.89 2.13
C ASP A 195 -18.36 -0.46 2.67
N SER A 196 -18.22 -0.28 3.99
CA SER A 196 -18.22 1.04 4.62
C SER A 196 -17.06 1.93 4.17
N LEU A 197 -15.90 1.34 3.86
CA LEU A 197 -14.75 2.05 3.28
C LEU A 197 -14.89 2.22 1.77
N LYS A 198 -15.31 1.16 1.06
CA LYS A 198 -15.52 1.17 -0.40
C LYS A 198 -16.51 2.23 -0.87
N LYS A 199 -17.49 2.54 -0.05
CA LYS A 199 -18.51 3.56 -0.35
C LYS A 199 -17.94 4.89 -0.82
N TRP A 200 -16.80 5.30 -0.28
CA TRP A 200 -16.17 6.58 -0.62
C TRP A 200 -15.29 6.46 -1.86
N ILE A 201 -14.57 5.35 -2.01
CA ILE A 201 -13.66 5.10 -3.12
C ILE A 201 -14.44 4.95 -4.44
N LYS A 202 -15.60 4.29 -4.47
CA LYS A 202 -16.45 4.15 -5.67
C LYS A 202 -16.85 5.49 -6.29
N VAL A 203 -17.10 6.51 -5.49
CA VAL A 203 -17.54 7.84 -5.97
C VAL A 203 -16.40 8.59 -6.67
N LEU A 204 -15.17 8.31 -6.33
CA LEU A 204 -13.98 8.98 -6.88
C LEU A 204 -13.38 8.24 -8.07
N PHE A 205 -13.45 6.91 -8.12
CA PHE A 205 -12.99 6.11 -9.27
C PHE A 205 -13.77 6.38 -10.56
N CYS A 206 -15.02 6.79 -10.48
CA CYS A 206 -15.77 7.23 -11.66
C CYS A 206 -15.22 8.50 -12.31
N LYS A 207 -14.25 9.19 -11.68
CA LYS A 207 -13.65 10.44 -12.19
C LYS A 207 -12.17 10.34 -12.56
N SER A 208 -11.43 9.32 -12.16
CA SER A 208 -10.02 9.15 -12.48
C SER A 208 -9.74 7.90 -13.32
N ARG A 209 -9.01 8.11 -14.39
CA ARG A 209 -8.59 7.26 -15.50
C ARG A 209 -7.87 5.95 -15.11
N TYR A 210 -8.49 5.04 -14.39
CA TYR A 210 -7.97 3.68 -14.30
C TYR A 210 -9.09 2.67 -14.50
N GLU A 211 -9.53 2.54 -15.75
CA GLU A 211 -9.97 1.25 -16.25
C GLU A 211 -8.70 0.38 -16.26
N ILE A 212 -8.57 -0.53 -15.31
CA ILE A 212 -7.77 -1.72 -15.52
C ILE A 212 -8.50 -2.46 -16.64
N SER A 213 -8.01 -2.29 -17.87
CA SER A 213 -8.49 -3.07 -19.00
C SER A 213 -8.44 -4.54 -18.59
N SER A 214 -9.56 -5.21 -18.71
CA SER A 214 -9.73 -6.65 -18.57
C SER A 214 -8.98 -7.38 -19.70
N ASN A 215 -7.65 -7.29 -19.68
CA ASN A 215 -6.75 -8.08 -20.51
C ASN A 215 -5.62 -8.57 -19.61
N PHE A 216 -5.92 -9.62 -18.88
CA PHE A 216 -4.97 -10.57 -18.31
C PHE A 216 -5.49 -11.98 -18.53
#